data_d4f5de2828fbcd3c4b3e3d5abc385764
#
_entry.id   d4f5de2828fbcd3c4b3e3d5abc385764
#
_cell.length_a   1.000
_cell.length_b   1.000
_cell.length_c   1.000
_cell.angle_alpha   90.00
_cell.angle_beta   90.00
_cell.angle_gamma   90.00
#
_symmetry.space_group_name_H-M   'P 1'
#
loop_
_entity.id
_entity.type
_entity.pdbx_description
1 polymer ?
#
loop_
_entity_poly.entity_id
_entity_poly.type
_entity_poly.pdbx_seq_one_letter_code
_entity_poly.pdbx_strand_id
1 'polypeptide(L)' 'MTIKQLREAAGLNRKQFAEYFKIPYRTIEDWEAERRTCPSYLLDLIKYKLEKEQLI' A
#
# COMPACT_ATOMS: atom_id res chain seq x y z
N MET A 1 1.15 -5.43 9.31
CA MET A 1 1.11 -3.97 9.06
C MET A 1 -0.10 -3.64 8.20
N THR A 2 -0.66 -2.46 8.40
CA THR A 2 -1.75 -2.00 7.54
C THR A 2 -1.19 -1.40 6.24
N ILE A 3 -2.06 -1.20 5.26
CA ILE A 3 -1.65 -0.59 4.00
C ILE A 3 -1.11 0.83 4.23
N LYS A 4 -1.72 1.57 5.15
CA LYS A 4 -1.26 2.92 5.49
C LYS A 4 0.13 2.89 6.12
N GLN A 5 0.38 1.95 7.03
CA GLN A 5 1.68 1.81 7.67
C GLN A 5 2.77 1.48 6.64
N LEU A 6 2.48 0.58 5.70
CA LEU A 6 3.43 0.24 4.65
C LEU A 6 3.72 1.44 3.76
N ARG A 7 2.68 2.18 3.39
CA ARG A 7 2.84 3.37 2.56
C ARG A 7 3.70 4.42 3.26
N GLU A 8 3.43 4.68 4.52
CA GLU A 8 4.17 5.69 5.30
C GLU A 8 5.61 5.26 5.51
N ALA A 9 5.83 3.97 5.78
CA ALA A 9 7.18 3.45 5.94
C ALA A 9 8.01 3.59 4.67
N ALA A 10 7.37 3.51 3.51
CA ALA A 10 8.04 3.68 2.22
C ALA A 10 8.24 5.14 1.83
N GLY A 11 7.67 6.08 2.60
CA GLY A 11 7.80 7.50 2.31
C GLY A 11 6.98 7.96 1.11
N LEU A 12 5.92 7.25 0.76
CA LEU A 12 5.09 7.57 -0.40
C LEU A 12 3.76 8.19 0.04
N ASN A 13 3.24 9.14 -0.75
CA ASN A 13 1.89 9.60 -0.55
C ASN A 13 0.92 8.63 -1.26
N ARG A 14 -0.40 8.84 -1.08
CA ARG A 14 -1.40 7.92 -1.67
C ARG A 14 -1.30 7.85 -3.19
N LYS A 15 -1.11 8.99 -3.83
CA LYS A 15 -1.03 9.04 -5.29
C LYS A 15 0.19 8.29 -5.79
N GLN A 16 1.34 8.53 -5.17
CA GLN A 16 2.58 7.85 -5.52
C GLN A 16 2.47 6.35 -5.30
N PHE A 17 1.88 5.95 -4.18
CA PHE A 17 1.69 4.54 -3.85
C PHE A 17 0.78 3.86 -4.87
N ALA A 18 -0.34 4.51 -5.21
CA ALA A 18 -1.27 3.97 -6.19
C ALA A 18 -0.60 3.78 -7.55
N GLU A 19 0.16 4.78 -7.99
CA GLU A 19 0.89 4.69 -9.25
C GLU A 19 1.97 3.62 -9.22
N TYR A 20 2.68 3.50 -8.11
CA TYR A 20 3.76 2.54 -7.95
C TYR A 20 3.26 1.10 -8.11
N PHE A 21 2.12 0.80 -7.50
CA PHE A 21 1.55 -0.55 -7.55
C PHE A 21 0.47 -0.70 -8.63
N LYS A 22 0.19 0.36 -9.39
CA LYS A 22 -0.87 0.36 -10.41
C LYS A 22 -2.22 -0.04 -9.83
N ILE A 23 -2.51 0.47 -8.66
CA ILE A 23 -3.78 0.26 -7.97
C ILE A 23 -4.59 1.55 -8.10
N PRO A 24 -5.90 1.48 -8.37
CA PRO A 24 -6.72 2.70 -8.42
C PRO A 24 -6.61 3.48 -7.10
N TYR A 25 -6.47 4.79 -7.22
CA TYR A 25 -6.34 5.67 -6.05
C TYR A 25 -7.48 5.46 -5.07
N ARG A 26 -8.71 5.34 -5.60
CA ARG A 26 -9.89 5.15 -4.76
C ARG A 26 -9.80 3.87 -3.93
N THR A 27 -9.21 2.82 -4.48
CA THR A 27 -9.03 1.58 -3.74
C THR A 27 -8.11 1.80 -2.54
N ILE A 28 -7.05 2.56 -2.73
CA ILE A 28 -6.14 2.91 -1.62
C ILE A 28 -6.90 3.70 -0.55
N GLU A 29 -7.70 4.68 -0.96
CA GLU A 29 -8.50 5.46 -0.03
C GLU A 29 -9.47 4.58 0.76
N ASP A 30 -10.14 3.65 0.08
CA ASP A 30 -11.11 2.76 0.72
C ASP A 30 -10.43 1.86 1.75
N TRP A 31 -9.25 1.34 1.42
CA TRP A 31 -8.49 0.51 2.35
C TRP A 31 -8.03 1.31 3.58
N GLU A 32 -7.54 2.51 3.38
CA GLU A 32 -7.05 3.35 4.49
C GLU A 32 -8.20 3.87 5.36
N ALA A 33 -9.36 4.10 4.75
CA ALA A 33 -10.56 4.53 5.48
C ALA A 33 -11.35 3.36 6.07
N GLU A 34 -10.88 2.13 5.86
CA GLU A 34 -11.50 0.91 6.35
C GLU A 34 -12.91 0.67 5.79
N ARG A 35 -13.21 1.27 4.64
CA ARG A 35 -14.46 0.98 3.93
C ARG A 35 -14.40 -0.37 3.22
N ARG A 36 -13.19 -0.83 2.89
CA ARG A 36 -12.93 -2.15 2.32
C ARG A 36 -11.70 -2.73 3.00
N THR A 37 -11.65 -4.05 3.08
CA THR A 37 -10.51 -4.73 3.70
C THR A 37 -9.50 -5.14 2.65
N CYS A 38 -8.25 -4.72 2.83
CA CYS A 38 -7.16 -5.17 1.97
C CYS A 38 -6.85 -6.64 2.31
N PRO A 39 -6.87 -7.55 1.33
CA PRO A 39 -6.55 -8.95 1.59
C PRO A 39 -5.15 -9.10 2.19
N SER A 40 -5.02 -10.01 3.15
CA SER A 40 -3.73 -10.20 3.83
C SER A 40 -2.62 -10.64 2.87
N TYR A 41 -2.95 -11.49 1.89
CA TYR A 41 -1.94 -11.92 0.93
C TYR A 41 -1.41 -10.73 0.11
N LEU A 42 -2.26 -9.75 -0.17
CA LEU A 42 -1.85 -8.57 -0.93
C LEU A 42 -0.96 -7.68 -0.07
N LEU A 43 -1.27 -7.56 1.22
CA LEU A 43 -0.39 -6.83 2.14
C LEU A 43 1.00 -7.46 2.18
N ASP A 44 1.08 -8.78 2.20
CA ASP A 44 2.35 -9.49 2.20
C ASP A 44 3.12 -9.25 0.90
N LEU A 45 2.44 -9.27 -0.24
CA LEU A 45 3.08 -9.01 -1.53
C LEU A 45 3.58 -7.57 -1.64
N ILE A 46 2.80 -6.62 -1.15
CA ILE A 46 3.19 -5.21 -1.13
C ILE A 46 4.43 -5.03 -0.26
N LYS A 47 4.40 -5.61 0.94
CA LYS A 47 5.53 -5.54 1.85
C LYS A 47 6.78 -6.14 1.21
N TYR A 48 6.66 -7.30 0.59
CA TYR A 48 7.76 -7.96 -0.09
C TYR A 48 8.36 -7.06 -1.17
N LYS A 49 7.51 -6.46 -1.99
CA LYS A 49 7.99 -5.58 -3.06
C LYS A 49 8.71 -4.35 -2.51
N LEU A 50 8.15 -3.73 -1.48
CA LEU A 50 8.78 -2.57 -0.86
C LEU A 50 10.13 -2.92 -0.27
N GLU A 51 10.25 -4.08 0.38
CA GLU A 51 11.51 -4.55 0.93
C GLU A 51 12.53 -4.83 -0.18
N LYS A 52 12.09 -5.48 -1.25
CA LYS A 52 12.96 -5.83 -2.37
C LYS A 52 13.48 -4.58 -3.07
N GLU A 53 12.66 -3.54 -3.18
CA GLU A 53 13.05 -2.27 -3.80
C GLU A 53 13.76 -1.36 -2.80
N GLN A 54 13.98 -1.83 -1.58
CA GLN A 54 14.67 -1.12 -0.51
C GLN A 54 13.98 0.20 -0.13
N LEU A 55 12.65 0.23 -0.20
CA LEU A 55 11.86 1.38 0.25
C LEU A 55 11.53 1.29 1.74
N ILE A 56 11.60 0.10 2.29
CA ILE A 56 11.44 -0.13 3.73
C ILE A 56 12.49 -1.09 4.23
#